data_ec75439bca2b146d87bb548cbf25dd61
#
_entry.id   ec75439bca2b146d87bb548cbf25dd61
#
_cell.length_a   1.000
_cell.length_b   1.000
_cell.length_c   1.000
_cell.angle_alpha   90.00
_cell.angle_beta   90.00
_cell.angle_gamma   90.00
#
_symmetry.space_group_name_H-M   'P 1'
#
loop_
_entity.id
_entity.type
_entity.pdbx_description
1 polymer ?
#
loop_
_entity_poly.entity_id
_entity_poly.type
_entity_poly.pdbx_seq_one_letter_code
_entity_poly.pdbx_strand_id
1 'polypeptide(L)'
;EGKQDIVNEAFRMLRTNIEFMTPRRGENNVYVITSIYEGSGKTFVAINLALTLALTGKRVLFIDGDLRHASASHQFATSTAGLADYLGDKQNDLAMLIKQNSEHPSLYIMPVGTIPPNPTELLSGNRLAELIEKVRPSYDFILIDCPPTGTLADTGLIERFADRTLFIIRAGLFERRRIEDIENYAETERYKHVSLVLNATKGGGRYGYRYGY
;
A
#
# COMPACT_ATOMS: atom_id res chain seq x y z
N GLU A 1 -17.00 -0.93 21.98
CA GLU A 1 -15.63 -0.69 22.52
C GLU A 1 -14.67 -1.84 22.18
N GLY A 2 -14.89 -3.07 22.65
CA GLY A 2 -13.90 -4.16 22.50
C GLY A 2 -13.52 -4.59 21.08
N LYS A 3 -14.35 -4.40 20.05
CA LYS A 3 -13.99 -4.76 18.67
C LYS A 3 -13.04 -3.72 18.02
N GLN A 4 -13.25 -2.45 18.33
CA GLN A 4 -12.40 -1.35 17.85
C GLN A 4 -10.98 -1.49 18.44
N ASP A 5 -10.87 -1.86 19.70
CA ASP A 5 -9.59 -2.05 20.38
C ASP A 5 -8.78 -3.20 19.77
N ILE A 6 -9.44 -4.32 19.41
CA ILE A 6 -8.80 -5.47 18.74
C ILE A 6 -8.24 -5.07 17.37
N VAL A 7 -8.99 -4.30 16.59
CA VAL A 7 -8.53 -3.83 15.27
C VAL A 7 -7.35 -2.88 15.41
N ASN A 8 -7.44 -1.94 16.34
CA ASN A 8 -6.35 -0.99 16.60
C ASN A 8 -5.07 -1.72 17.03
N GLU A 9 -5.18 -2.75 17.88
CA GLU A 9 -4.04 -3.53 18.32
C GLU A 9 -3.42 -4.35 17.17
N ALA A 10 -4.24 -4.91 16.28
CA ALA A 10 -3.76 -5.62 15.11
C ALA A 10 -2.92 -4.69 14.19
N PHE A 11 -3.35 -3.43 14.00
CA PHE A 11 -2.57 -2.46 13.23
C PHE A 11 -1.30 -1.99 13.95
N ARG A 12 -1.30 -1.90 15.28
CA ARG A 12 -0.07 -1.63 16.05
C ARG A 12 0.96 -2.75 15.87
N MET A 13 0.52 -4.01 15.91
CA MET A 13 1.39 -5.16 15.65
C MET A 13 1.92 -5.15 14.20
N LEU A 14 1.05 -4.91 13.22
CA LEU A 14 1.46 -4.81 11.82
C LEU A 14 2.49 -3.70 11.63
N ARG A 15 2.24 -2.50 12.17
CA ARG A 15 3.19 -1.39 12.16
C ARG A 15 4.55 -1.81 12.74
N THR A 16 4.57 -2.42 13.91
CA THR A 16 5.82 -2.84 14.57
C THR A 16 6.63 -3.78 13.66
N ASN A 17 5.97 -4.74 13.01
CA ASN A 17 6.63 -5.64 12.07
C ASN A 17 7.20 -4.89 10.86
N ILE A 18 6.46 -3.92 10.33
CA ILE A 18 6.90 -3.08 9.19
C ILE A 18 8.11 -2.22 9.59
N GLU A 19 8.08 -1.60 10.77
CA GLU A 19 9.20 -0.80 11.28
C GLU A 19 10.48 -1.62 11.45
N PHE A 20 10.39 -2.87 11.89
CA PHE A 20 11.54 -3.78 11.95
C PHE A 20 12.12 -4.12 10.58
N MET A 21 11.27 -4.20 9.55
CA MET A 21 11.71 -4.48 8.18
C MET A 21 12.30 -3.25 7.46
N THR A 22 12.11 -2.04 8.01
CA THR A 22 12.56 -0.77 7.40
C THR A 22 13.40 0.03 8.40
N PRO A 23 14.64 -0.36 8.64
CA PRO A 23 15.44 0.23 9.73
C PRO A 23 15.92 1.65 9.45
N ARG A 24 15.97 2.09 8.18
CA ARG A 24 16.51 3.39 7.79
C ARG A 24 15.59 4.13 6.81
N ARG A 25 15.46 5.44 7.01
CA ARG A 25 14.76 6.32 6.10
C ARG A 25 15.46 6.36 4.73
N GLY A 26 14.66 6.31 3.66
CA GLY A 26 15.15 6.35 2.29
C GLY A 26 15.70 5.02 1.76
N GLU A 27 15.79 3.99 2.62
CA GLU A 27 16.23 2.66 2.24
C GLU A 27 15.13 1.63 2.51
N ASN A 28 14.80 0.79 1.53
CA ASN A 28 13.79 -0.27 1.67
C ASN A 28 12.43 0.22 2.20
N ASN A 29 12.04 1.45 1.82
CA ASN A 29 10.89 2.15 2.38
C ASN A 29 9.67 2.22 1.45
N VAL A 30 9.74 1.64 0.26
CA VAL A 30 8.63 1.59 -0.71
C VAL A 30 7.93 0.24 -0.63
N TYR A 31 6.66 0.28 -0.22
CA TYR A 31 5.80 -0.89 -0.06
C TYR A 31 4.68 -0.88 -1.07
N VAL A 32 4.56 -1.94 -1.86
CA VAL A 32 3.35 -2.23 -2.64
C VAL A 32 2.40 -3.04 -1.77
N ILE A 33 1.13 -2.65 -1.74
CA ILE A 33 0.07 -3.35 -1.03
C ILE A 33 -0.94 -3.85 -2.07
N THR A 34 -1.10 -5.17 -2.15
CA THR A 34 -1.94 -5.81 -3.15
C THR A 34 -2.63 -7.06 -2.61
N SER A 35 -3.37 -7.75 -3.46
CA SER A 35 -4.02 -9.03 -3.16
C SER A 35 -4.23 -9.82 -4.45
N ILE A 36 -4.56 -11.11 -4.36
CA ILE A 36 -4.98 -11.87 -5.55
C ILE A 36 -6.39 -11.49 -5.97
N TYR A 37 -7.31 -11.32 -5.01
CA TYR A 37 -8.72 -11.07 -5.27
C TYR A 37 -9.15 -9.66 -4.92
N GLU A 38 -10.15 -9.16 -5.65
CA GLU A 38 -10.93 -8.00 -5.21
C GLU A 38 -11.63 -8.28 -3.86
N GLY A 39 -11.96 -7.23 -3.13
CA GLY A 39 -12.64 -7.38 -1.84
C GLY A 39 -11.77 -7.96 -0.70
N SER A 40 -10.48 -8.20 -0.91
CA SER A 40 -9.56 -8.68 0.13
C SER A 40 -9.28 -7.65 1.24
N GLY A 41 -9.63 -6.38 1.02
CA GLY A 41 -9.45 -5.29 1.97
C GLY A 41 -8.06 -4.63 1.92
N LYS A 42 -7.36 -4.71 0.79
CA LYS A 42 -6.05 -4.09 0.59
C LYS A 42 -6.05 -2.58 0.89
N THR A 43 -6.97 -1.82 0.30
CA THR A 43 -7.11 -0.37 0.54
C THR A 43 -7.37 -0.06 2.02
N PHE A 44 -8.25 -0.82 2.69
CA PHE A 44 -8.52 -0.68 4.11
C PHE A 44 -7.24 -0.92 4.94
N VAL A 45 -6.49 -1.98 4.65
CA VAL A 45 -5.24 -2.27 5.34
C VAL A 45 -4.19 -1.20 5.05
N ALA A 46 -4.05 -0.77 3.79
CA ALA A 46 -3.08 0.24 3.38
C ALA A 46 -3.31 1.59 4.09
N ILE A 47 -4.55 2.07 4.12
CA ILE A 47 -4.91 3.34 4.78
C ILE A 47 -4.66 3.27 6.29
N ASN A 48 -5.14 2.21 6.96
CA ASN A 48 -4.97 2.09 8.40
C ASN A 48 -3.50 1.88 8.80
N LEU A 49 -2.71 1.19 8.00
CA LEU A 49 -1.26 1.08 8.20
C LEU A 49 -0.59 2.45 8.06
N ALA A 50 -0.92 3.23 7.01
CA ALA A 50 -0.40 4.57 6.79
C ALA A 50 -0.71 5.50 7.98
N LEU A 51 -1.96 5.50 8.45
CA LEU A 51 -2.39 6.25 9.63
C LEU A 51 -1.62 5.83 10.89
N THR A 52 -1.51 4.52 11.11
CA THR A 52 -0.86 3.98 12.31
C THR A 52 0.64 4.29 12.35
N LEU A 53 1.32 4.31 11.20
CA LEU A 53 2.72 4.76 11.05
C LEU A 53 2.83 6.27 11.29
N ALA A 54 1.94 7.08 10.69
CA ALA A 54 1.95 8.53 10.85
C ALA A 54 1.71 8.98 12.31
N LEU A 55 0.89 8.24 13.07
CA LEU A 55 0.66 8.49 14.50
C LEU A 55 1.92 8.36 15.37
N THR A 56 2.97 7.68 14.90
CA THR A 56 4.27 7.60 15.59
C THR A 56 5.24 8.71 15.16
N GLY A 57 4.78 9.69 14.38
CA GLY A 57 5.60 10.79 13.87
C GLY A 57 6.41 10.46 12.64
N LYS A 58 6.26 9.26 12.07
CA LYS A 58 6.88 8.88 10.80
C LYS A 58 6.26 9.65 9.65
N ARG A 59 7.09 10.18 8.76
CA ARG A 59 6.61 10.82 7.52
C ARG A 59 6.21 9.74 6.53
N VAL A 60 4.91 9.60 6.27
CA VAL A 60 4.35 8.57 5.41
C VAL A 60 3.75 9.20 4.16
N LEU A 61 4.17 8.72 2.98
CA LEU A 61 3.49 9.01 1.72
C LEU A 61 2.61 7.84 1.35
N PHE A 62 1.33 8.09 1.24
CA PHE A 62 0.35 7.15 0.69
C PHE A 62 0.08 7.51 -0.77
N ILE A 63 0.25 6.57 -1.68
CA ILE A 63 -0.02 6.73 -3.11
C ILE A 63 -1.15 5.78 -3.51
N ASP A 64 -2.21 6.32 -4.10
CA ASP A 64 -3.25 5.49 -4.71
C ASP A 64 -2.78 5.07 -6.11
N GLY A 65 -2.35 3.81 -6.23
CA GLY A 65 -1.85 3.19 -7.46
C GLY A 65 -2.93 2.48 -8.29
N ASP A 66 -4.19 2.43 -7.80
CA ASP A 66 -5.31 1.89 -8.58
C ASP A 66 -5.89 2.97 -9.51
N LEU A 67 -5.20 3.23 -10.62
CA LEU A 67 -5.59 4.26 -11.59
C LEU A 67 -6.95 4.01 -12.25
N ARG A 68 -7.57 2.84 -12.02
CA ARG A 68 -8.87 2.48 -12.62
C ARG A 68 -10.05 2.80 -11.72
N HIS A 69 -9.90 2.52 -10.42
CA HIS A 69 -11.01 2.64 -9.48
C HIS A 69 -10.84 3.80 -8.49
N ALA A 70 -9.60 4.27 -8.26
CA ALA A 70 -9.27 5.36 -7.35
C ALA A 70 -9.90 5.17 -5.95
N SER A 71 -9.95 3.92 -5.46
CA SER A 71 -10.70 3.54 -4.26
C SER A 71 -10.23 4.23 -2.99
N ALA A 72 -8.92 4.46 -2.85
CA ALA A 72 -8.36 5.19 -1.73
C ALA A 72 -8.57 6.69 -1.87
N SER A 73 -8.45 7.23 -3.08
CA SER A 73 -8.64 8.66 -3.37
C SER A 73 -10.02 9.16 -2.94
N HIS A 74 -11.06 8.36 -3.15
CA HIS A 74 -12.42 8.68 -2.73
C HIS A 74 -12.59 8.80 -1.21
N GLN A 75 -11.77 8.10 -0.42
CA GLN A 75 -11.84 8.16 1.05
C GLN A 75 -11.16 9.40 1.63
N PHE A 76 -10.17 9.93 0.95
CA PHE A 76 -9.43 11.09 1.42
C PHE A 76 -10.00 12.44 0.95
N ALA A 77 -11.04 12.44 0.10
CA ALA A 77 -11.70 13.65 -0.44
C ALA A 77 -10.69 14.72 -0.93
N THR A 78 -9.59 14.28 -1.56
CA THR A 78 -8.47 15.15 -1.91
C THR A 78 -8.53 15.58 -3.37
N SER A 79 -7.76 16.61 -3.66
CA SER A 79 -7.29 17.20 -4.92
C SER A 79 -7.79 16.60 -6.25
N THR A 80 -8.04 17.47 -7.20
CA THR A 80 -8.39 17.13 -8.60
C THR A 80 -7.20 16.60 -9.41
N ALA A 81 -5.95 16.73 -8.93
CA ALA A 81 -4.74 16.27 -9.59
C ALA A 81 -3.96 15.27 -8.72
N GLY A 82 -3.31 14.27 -9.34
CA GLY A 82 -2.62 13.20 -8.63
C GLY A 82 -1.65 12.41 -9.50
N LEU A 83 -1.47 11.12 -9.17
CA LEU A 83 -0.51 10.23 -9.83
C LEU A 83 -0.70 10.16 -11.35
N ALA A 84 -1.93 10.00 -11.83
CA ALA A 84 -2.20 9.90 -13.26
C ALA A 84 -1.84 11.19 -14.02
N ASP A 85 -2.04 12.35 -13.39
CA ASP A 85 -1.69 13.64 -14.00
C ASP A 85 -0.17 13.83 -14.08
N TYR A 86 0.57 13.33 -13.07
CA TYR A 86 2.03 13.30 -13.11
C TYR A 86 2.55 12.36 -14.20
N LEU A 87 2.03 11.12 -14.22
CA LEU A 87 2.46 10.12 -15.21
C LEU A 87 2.16 10.57 -16.64
N GLY A 88 1.03 11.27 -16.85
CA GLY A 88 0.62 11.84 -18.12
C GLY A 88 1.27 13.19 -18.50
N ASP A 89 2.25 13.66 -17.71
CA ASP A 89 2.96 14.94 -17.90
C ASP A 89 2.05 16.19 -17.89
N LYS A 90 0.87 16.10 -17.26
CA LYS A 90 -0.07 17.21 -17.15
C LYS A 90 0.23 18.14 -15.97
N GLN A 91 0.84 17.59 -14.91
CA GLN A 91 1.25 18.32 -13.71
C GLN A 91 2.54 17.72 -13.16
N ASN A 92 3.57 18.55 -12.97
CA ASN A 92 4.90 18.12 -12.53
C ASN A 92 5.29 18.66 -11.15
N ASP A 93 4.55 19.63 -10.62
CA ASP A 93 4.78 20.16 -9.28
C ASP A 93 4.23 19.22 -8.22
N LEU A 94 5.14 18.52 -7.53
CA LEU A 94 4.77 17.57 -6.47
C LEU A 94 4.01 18.22 -5.31
N ALA A 95 4.21 19.52 -5.05
CA ALA A 95 3.47 20.24 -4.01
C ALA A 95 1.97 20.38 -4.36
N MET A 96 1.65 20.36 -5.65
CA MET A 96 0.27 20.37 -6.11
C MET A 96 -0.37 18.97 -6.08
N LEU A 97 0.43 17.91 -6.20
CA LEU A 97 -0.01 16.53 -6.32
C LEU A 97 -0.06 15.78 -4.98
N ILE A 98 0.86 16.11 -4.07
CA ILE A 98 0.97 15.47 -2.75
C ILE A 98 0.40 16.44 -1.70
N LYS A 99 -0.64 16.00 -1.00
CA LYS A 99 -1.30 16.80 0.03
C LYS A 99 -1.05 16.24 1.42
N GLN A 100 -0.72 17.12 2.34
CA GLN A 100 -0.65 16.78 3.75
C GLN A 100 -2.06 16.58 4.30
N ASN A 101 -2.27 15.52 5.06
CA ASN A 101 -3.54 15.27 5.72
C ASN A 101 -3.75 16.28 6.86
N SER A 102 -4.94 16.88 6.95
CA SER A 102 -5.25 17.92 7.94
C SER A 102 -5.31 17.39 9.38
N GLU A 103 -5.76 16.15 9.57
CA GLU A 103 -5.89 15.53 10.89
C GLU A 103 -4.61 14.83 11.33
N HIS A 104 -3.79 14.38 10.39
CA HIS A 104 -2.54 13.65 10.63
C HIS A 104 -1.38 14.28 9.88
N PRO A 105 -0.69 15.29 10.45
CA PRO A 105 0.33 16.08 9.74
C PRO A 105 1.54 15.29 9.24
N SER A 106 1.78 14.08 9.73
CA SER A 106 2.84 13.20 9.25
C SER A 106 2.41 12.33 8.06
N LEU A 107 1.11 12.32 7.69
CA LEU A 107 0.57 11.61 6.56
C LEU A 107 0.43 12.54 5.36
N TYR A 108 0.98 12.10 4.24
CA TYR A 108 0.89 12.76 2.94
C TYR A 108 0.20 11.83 1.96
N ILE A 109 -0.63 12.36 1.09
CA ILE A 109 -1.47 11.59 0.17
C ILE A 109 -1.25 12.08 -1.25
N MET A 110 -0.95 11.15 -2.15
CA MET A 110 -0.99 11.35 -3.59
C MET A 110 -2.15 10.55 -4.15
N PRO A 111 -3.28 11.20 -4.46
CA PRO A 111 -4.45 10.53 -5.04
C PRO A 111 -4.17 10.12 -6.50
N VAL A 112 -5.11 9.41 -7.11
CA VAL A 112 -5.05 9.11 -8.55
C VAL A 112 -5.09 10.40 -9.38
N GLY A 113 -5.92 11.36 -9.00
CA GLY A 113 -6.23 12.51 -9.83
C GLY A 113 -7.26 12.18 -10.90
N THR A 114 -7.04 12.66 -12.13
CA THR A 114 -7.92 12.36 -13.27
C THR A 114 -7.75 10.91 -13.71
N ILE A 115 -8.81 10.10 -13.63
CA ILE A 115 -8.77 8.70 -14.08
C ILE A 115 -8.42 8.65 -15.58
N PRO A 116 -7.30 8.01 -15.94
CA PRO A 116 -6.83 8.01 -17.32
C PRO A 116 -7.51 6.91 -18.15
N PRO A 117 -7.67 7.07 -19.46
CA PRO A 117 -8.18 6.01 -20.34
C PRO A 117 -7.18 4.87 -20.58
N ASN A 118 -5.89 5.10 -20.33
CA ASN A 118 -4.78 4.20 -20.64
C ASN A 118 -3.83 3.98 -19.44
N PRO A 119 -4.30 3.46 -18.30
CA PRO A 119 -3.51 3.36 -17.08
C PRO A 119 -2.25 2.49 -17.23
N THR A 120 -2.34 1.37 -17.92
CA THR A 120 -1.20 0.45 -18.13
C THR A 120 -0.06 1.11 -18.91
N GLU A 121 -0.37 1.92 -19.93
CA GLU A 121 0.63 2.66 -20.70
C GLU A 121 1.35 3.69 -19.85
N LEU A 122 0.60 4.45 -19.04
CA LEU A 122 1.17 5.43 -18.12
C LEU A 122 2.12 4.78 -17.10
N LEU A 123 1.73 3.64 -16.52
CA LEU A 123 2.55 2.90 -15.56
C LEU A 123 3.79 2.26 -16.19
N SER A 124 3.76 1.97 -17.50
CA SER A 124 4.90 1.38 -18.22
C SER A 124 6.03 2.37 -18.48
N GLY A 125 5.75 3.67 -18.41
CA GLY A 125 6.71 4.75 -18.66
C GLY A 125 7.74 4.90 -17.54
N ASN A 126 8.76 5.74 -17.80
CA ASN A 126 9.84 6.00 -16.83
C ASN A 126 9.43 6.97 -15.71
N ARG A 127 8.29 7.67 -15.85
CA ARG A 127 7.90 8.73 -14.91
C ARG A 127 7.59 8.22 -13.52
N LEU A 128 7.12 6.98 -13.39
CA LEU A 128 6.92 6.37 -12.06
C LEU A 128 8.26 6.16 -11.35
N ALA A 129 9.30 5.71 -12.06
CA ALA A 129 10.65 5.60 -11.51
C ALA A 129 11.16 6.96 -11.01
N GLU A 130 11.03 7.99 -11.85
CA GLU A 130 11.44 9.37 -11.51
C GLU A 130 10.69 9.90 -10.28
N LEU A 131 9.39 9.62 -10.17
CA LEU A 131 8.59 9.99 -9.01
C LEU A 131 9.15 9.34 -7.74
N ILE A 132 9.29 8.01 -7.75
CA ILE A 132 9.76 7.26 -6.58
C ILE A 132 11.15 7.74 -6.15
N GLU A 133 12.07 7.93 -7.09
CA GLU A 133 13.41 8.47 -6.83
C GLU A 133 13.36 9.85 -6.14
N LYS A 134 12.50 10.74 -6.62
CA LYS A 134 12.34 12.10 -6.06
C LYS A 134 11.75 12.11 -4.66
N VAL A 135 10.78 11.24 -4.38
CA VAL A 135 10.06 11.25 -3.09
C VAL A 135 10.74 10.38 -2.01
N ARG A 136 11.45 9.32 -2.40
CA ARG A 136 12.08 8.36 -1.50
C ARG A 136 12.89 9.00 -0.35
N PRO A 137 13.75 9.98 -0.55
CA PRO A 137 14.54 10.58 0.54
C PRO A 137 13.71 11.38 1.56
N SER A 138 12.51 11.79 1.16
CA SER A 138 11.67 12.72 1.95
C SER A 138 10.74 12.01 2.92
N TYR A 139 10.51 10.70 2.78
CA TYR A 139 9.57 9.94 3.57
C TYR A 139 10.23 8.75 4.27
N ASP A 140 9.72 8.42 5.47
CA ASP A 140 10.15 7.22 6.19
C ASP A 140 9.50 5.97 5.58
N PHE A 141 8.26 6.11 5.09
CA PHE A 141 7.50 5.06 4.40
C PHE A 141 6.76 5.61 3.19
N ILE A 142 6.77 4.86 2.10
CA ILE A 142 5.95 5.10 0.91
C ILE A 142 5.09 3.85 0.71
N LEU A 143 3.77 4.01 0.86
CA LEU A 143 2.80 2.93 0.72
C LEU A 143 2.01 3.14 -0.56
N ILE A 144 2.04 2.17 -1.47
CA ILE A 144 1.34 2.22 -2.76
C ILE A 144 0.22 1.19 -2.74
N ASP A 145 -1.03 1.65 -2.67
CA ASP A 145 -2.22 0.79 -2.77
C ASP A 145 -2.45 0.42 -4.24
N CYS A 146 -2.35 -0.86 -4.57
CA CYS A 146 -2.41 -1.37 -5.94
C CYS A 146 -3.64 -2.23 -6.19
N PRO A 147 -4.11 -2.36 -7.45
CA PRO A 147 -5.18 -3.29 -7.81
C PRO A 147 -4.78 -4.75 -7.54
N PRO A 148 -5.73 -5.70 -7.57
CA PRO A 148 -5.43 -7.12 -7.41
C PRO A 148 -4.54 -7.66 -8.55
N THR A 149 -3.62 -8.57 -8.21
CA THR A 149 -2.68 -9.16 -9.18
C THR A 149 -3.34 -10.17 -10.13
N GLY A 150 -4.50 -10.72 -9.73
CA GLY A 150 -5.18 -11.78 -10.48
C GLY A 150 -5.82 -11.33 -11.79
N THR A 151 -6.05 -10.05 -11.97
CA THR A 151 -6.81 -9.51 -13.12
C THR A 151 -6.04 -8.49 -13.95
N LEU A 152 -5.03 -7.82 -13.40
CA LEU A 152 -4.39 -6.66 -14.04
C LEU A 152 -2.85 -6.75 -13.98
N ALA A 153 -2.20 -6.29 -15.06
CA ALA A 153 -0.75 -6.17 -15.13
C ALA A 153 -0.22 -4.97 -14.34
N ASP A 154 -1.08 -4.02 -13.99
CA ASP A 154 -0.72 -2.72 -13.43
C ASP A 154 0.13 -2.82 -12.15
N THR A 155 -0.23 -3.74 -11.25
CA THR A 155 0.54 -3.98 -10.01
C THR A 155 1.97 -4.45 -10.30
N GLY A 156 2.17 -5.32 -11.29
CA GLY A 156 3.50 -5.78 -11.68
C GLY A 156 4.37 -4.67 -12.28
N LEU A 157 3.76 -3.64 -12.88
CA LEU A 157 4.48 -2.46 -13.38
C LEU A 157 4.93 -1.54 -12.23
N ILE A 158 4.09 -1.38 -11.21
CA ILE A 158 4.40 -0.57 -10.02
C ILE A 158 5.43 -1.28 -9.14
N GLU A 159 5.30 -2.59 -8.97
CA GLU A 159 6.14 -3.41 -8.11
C GLU A 159 7.63 -3.32 -8.47
N ARG A 160 7.97 -3.11 -9.72
CA ARG A 160 9.36 -2.94 -10.18
C ARG A 160 10.13 -1.90 -9.36
N PHE A 161 9.45 -0.92 -8.79
CA PHE A 161 10.02 0.18 -8.00
C PHE A 161 9.83 0.00 -6.49
N ALA A 162 9.11 -1.05 -6.09
CA ALA A 162 8.94 -1.41 -4.69
C ALA A 162 10.20 -2.07 -4.10
N ASP A 163 10.36 -1.91 -2.80
CA ASP A 163 11.35 -2.66 -2.03
C ASP A 163 10.72 -3.90 -1.40
N ARG A 164 9.40 -3.84 -1.10
CA ARG A 164 8.66 -4.91 -0.43
C ARG A 164 7.22 -4.98 -0.91
N THR A 165 6.64 -6.16 -0.84
CA THR A 165 5.23 -6.39 -1.19
C THR A 165 4.47 -7.00 -0.04
N LEU A 166 3.34 -6.36 0.32
CA LEU A 166 2.38 -6.89 1.28
C LEU A 166 1.20 -7.49 0.52
N PHE A 167 1.07 -8.81 0.55
CA PHE A 167 -0.08 -9.52 0.01
C PHE A 167 -1.18 -9.65 1.06
N ILE A 168 -2.31 -9.02 0.80
CA ILE A 168 -3.47 -9.06 1.70
C ILE A 168 -4.31 -10.30 1.38
N ILE A 169 -4.42 -11.18 2.35
CA ILE A 169 -5.22 -12.40 2.32
C ILE A 169 -6.43 -12.20 3.20
N ARG A 170 -7.63 -12.34 2.65
CA ARG A 170 -8.88 -12.26 3.42
C ARG A 170 -9.35 -13.64 3.86
N ALA A 171 -9.51 -13.82 5.18
CA ALA A 171 -10.08 -15.04 5.73
C ALA A 171 -11.49 -15.29 5.18
N GLY A 172 -11.75 -16.52 4.73
CA GLY A 172 -13.03 -16.93 4.14
C GLY A 172 -13.23 -16.55 2.67
N LEU A 173 -12.34 -15.76 2.07
CA LEU A 173 -12.35 -15.44 0.62
C LEU A 173 -11.20 -16.14 -0.11
N PHE A 174 -10.04 -16.24 0.53
CA PHE A 174 -8.82 -16.73 -0.09
C PHE A 174 -8.80 -18.26 -0.18
N GLU A 175 -8.57 -18.78 -1.38
CA GLU A 175 -8.44 -20.22 -1.64
C GLU A 175 -7.02 -20.70 -1.32
N ARG A 176 -6.87 -21.71 -0.45
CA ARG A 176 -5.55 -22.22 -0.01
C ARG A 176 -4.63 -22.62 -1.16
N ARG A 177 -5.18 -23.16 -2.26
CA ARG A 177 -4.40 -23.54 -3.46
C ARG A 177 -3.68 -22.34 -4.10
N ARG A 178 -4.17 -21.11 -3.87
CA ARG A 178 -3.54 -19.89 -4.41
C ARG A 178 -2.34 -19.41 -3.61
N ILE A 179 -2.01 -20.08 -2.50
CA ILE A 179 -0.75 -19.81 -1.76
C ILE A 179 0.44 -20.11 -2.67
N GLU A 180 0.38 -21.20 -3.44
CA GLU A 180 1.43 -21.59 -4.40
C GLU A 180 1.71 -20.48 -5.44
N ASP A 181 0.69 -19.71 -5.85
CA ASP A 181 0.91 -18.58 -6.75
C ASP A 181 1.74 -17.47 -6.07
N ILE A 182 1.49 -17.19 -4.79
CA ILE A 182 2.24 -16.17 -4.04
C ILE A 182 3.68 -16.66 -3.78
N GLU A 183 3.86 -17.94 -3.46
CA GLU A 183 5.17 -18.57 -3.31
C GLU A 183 5.96 -18.46 -4.62
N ASN A 184 5.35 -18.80 -5.76
CA ASN A 184 5.96 -18.67 -7.08
C ASN A 184 6.29 -17.20 -7.43
N TYR A 185 5.44 -16.23 -7.01
CA TYR A 185 5.75 -14.81 -7.18
C TYR A 185 7.00 -14.38 -6.38
N ALA A 186 7.18 -14.94 -5.19
CA ALA A 186 8.34 -14.65 -4.34
C ALA A 186 9.61 -15.34 -4.88
N GLU A 187 9.52 -16.62 -5.27
CA GLU A 187 10.64 -17.40 -5.80
C GLU A 187 11.18 -16.86 -7.14
N THR A 188 10.28 -16.38 -7.99
CA THR A 188 10.65 -15.78 -9.29
C THR A 188 11.04 -14.31 -9.19
N GLU A 189 11.13 -13.77 -7.97
CA GLU A 189 11.39 -12.34 -7.71
C GLU A 189 10.44 -11.39 -8.45
N ARG A 190 9.29 -11.90 -8.87
CA ARG A 190 8.25 -11.09 -9.53
C ARG A 190 7.67 -10.04 -8.58
N TYR A 191 7.66 -10.36 -7.28
CA TYR A 191 7.32 -9.45 -6.18
C TYR A 191 8.39 -9.54 -5.10
N LYS A 192 8.97 -8.40 -4.73
CA LYS A 192 10.12 -8.34 -3.84
C LYS A 192 9.73 -8.49 -2.37
N HIS A 193 10.49 -9.28 -1.64
CA HIS A 193 10.36 -9.42 -0.18
C HIS A 193 8.91 -9.57 0.28
N VAL A 194 8.21 -10.54 -0.30
CA VAL A 194 6.78 -10.80 -0.07
C VAL A 194 6.50 -11.08 1.40
N SER A 195 5.49 -10.40 1.93
CA SER A 195 4.94 -10.65 3.28
C SER A 195 3.43 -10.81 3.18
N LEU A 196 2.87 -11.77 3.94
CA LEU A 196 1.44 -12.03 3.97
C LEU A 196 0.78 -11.32 5.15
N VAL A 197 -0.33 -10.64 4.88
CA VAL A 197 -1.16 -10.00 5.90
C VAL A 197 -2.54 -10.63 5.88
N LEU A 198 -2.88 -11.35 6.94
CA LEU A 198 -4.18 -12.00 7.08
C LEU A 198 -5.21 -11.01 7.61
N ASN A 199 -6.20 -10.68 6.79
CA ASN A 199 -7.27 -9.74 7.09
C ASN A 199 -8.61 -10.46 7.39
N ALA A 200 -9.52 -9.77 8.06
CA ALA A 200 -10.88 -10.22 8.38
C ALA A 200 -10.92 -11.56 9.15
N THR A 201 -9.95 -11.81 10.01
CA THR A 201 -9.98 -12.94 10.94
C THR A 201 -11.09 -12.75 11.95
N LYS A 202 -11.83 -13.82 12.27
CA LYS A 202 -12.80 -13.78 13.37
C LYS A 202 -12.02 -13.75 14.68
N GLY A 203 -12.14 -12.69 15.45
CA GLY A 203 -11.58 -12.60 16.80
C GLY A 203 -12.19 -13.73 17.67
N GLY A 204 -11.33 -14.63 18.18
CA GLY A 204 -11.75 -15.76 19.03
C GLY A 204 -11.20 -17.12 18.61
N GLY A 205 -10.51 -17.24 17.47
CA GLY A 205 -9.85 -18.49 17.08
C GLY A 205 -8.44 -18.58 17.65
N ARG A 206 -8.12 -19.68 18.27
CA ARG A 206 -6.89 -20.33 18.82
C ARG A 206 -5.47 -19.80 18.49
N TYR A 207 -5.31 -18.58 17.97
CA TYR A 207 -4.04 -17.88 17.76
C TYR A 207 -3.84 -16.72 18.75
N GLY A 208 -4.35 -16.90 19.98
CA GLY A 208 -3.84 -16.15 21.12
C GLY A 208 -2.44 -16.68 21.41
N TYR A 209 -1.43 -15.84 21.28
CA TYR A 209 -0.09 -16.13 21.73
C TYR A 209 -0.15 -16.53 23.21
N ARG A 210 -0.01 -17.83 23.49
CA ARG A 210 0.28 -18.34 24.81
C ARG A 210 1.76 -18.08 25.05
N TYR A 211 2.09 -16.91 25.52
CA TYR A 211 3.35 -16.71 26.23
C TYR A 211 3.17 -17.42 27.58
N GLY A 212 3.66 -18.66 27.67
CA GLY A 212 3.91 -19.34 28.95
C GLY A 212 5.26 -18.85 29.47
N TYR A 213 5.24 -18.34 30.67
CA TYR A 213 6.42 -18.27 31.53
C TYR A 213 6.79 -19.66 31.97
#